data_c63f2496ba7b2ce047a3bfe5a9ef9e17
#
_entry.id   c63f2496ba7b2ce047a3bfe5a9ef9e17
#
_cell.length_a   1.000
_cell.length_b   1.000
_cell.length_c   1.000
_cell.angle_alpha   90.00
_cell.angle_beta   90.00
_cell.angle_gamma   90.00
#
_symmetry.space_group_name_H-M   'P 1'
#
loop_
_entity.id
_entity.type
_entity.pdbx_description
1 polymer ?
#
loop_
_entity_poly.entity_id
_entity_poly.type
_entity_poly.pdbx_seq_one_letter_code
_entity_poly.pdbx_strand_id
1 'polypeptide(L)'
;IKKFISKYNMDMAIVTINENPKSSSMGYADDFYDYNDFGVGVNKNGLLFLIDMDNRKMWISTTGKAIEIYNDKRIDAILDYTYDKISKKDYSGCAEQFIKYATYFAKKGRNGGDTIISTSKMIKSSLICSSIATAIFIIIGVCSHRKPQKNREASKYISKPLKLTEQTDQFLDKHVSQTRREERSS
;
A
#
# COMPACT_ATOMS: atom_id res chain seq x y z
N ILE A 1 -6.32 10.01 30.09
CA ILE A 1 -6.13 8.66 30.62
C ILE A 1 -7.21 8.35 31.67
N LYS A 2 -7.41 9.15 32.74
CA LYS A 2 -8.40 8.88 33.82
C LYS A 2 -9.81 8.53 33.27
N LYS A 3 -10.30 9.30 32.27
CA LYS A 3 -11.59 9.02 31.62
C LYS A 3 -11.61 7.69 30.87
N PHE A 4 -10.48 7.27 30.33
CA PHE A 4 -10.35 5.98 29.64
C PHE A 4 -10.47 4.83 30.64
N ILE A 5 -9.73 4.91 31.75
CA ILE A 5 -9.76 3.90 32.81
C ILE A 5 -11.18 3.70 33.34
N SER A 6 -11.84 4.79 33.73
CA SER A 6 -13.20 4.72 34.30
C SER A 6 -14.24 4.19 33.33
N LYS A 7 -14.08 4.47 32.03
CA LYS A 7 -15.06 4.10 31.01
C LYS A 7 -14.91 2.67 30.49
N TYR A 8 -13.68 2.22 30.31
CA TYR A 8 -13.39 0.93 29.66
C TYR A 8 -12.91 -0.15 30.61
N ASN A 9 -12.68 0.21 31.88
CA ASN A 9 -12.11 -0.69 32.89
C ASN A 9 -10.81 -1.34 32.42
N MET A 10 -9.95 -0.52 31.83
CA MET A 10 -8.62 -0.87 31.34
C MET A 10 -7.67 0.28 31.64
N ASP A 11 -6.45 -0.04 32.03
CA ASP A 11 -5.40 0.96 32.23
C ASP A 11 -4.75 1.36 30.92
N MET A 12 -4.05 2.51 30.94
CA MET A 12 -3.31 3.03 29.80
C MET A 12 -2.05 3.74 30.28
N ALA A 13 -0.90 3.22 29.91
CA ALA A 13 0.39 3.81 30.21
C ALA A 13 1.12 4.24 28.92
N ILE A 14 1.89 5.33 29.00
CA ILE A 14 2.79 5.79 27.95
C ILE A 14 4.16 5.98 28.58
N VAL A 15 5.15 5.31 28.05
CA VAL A 15 6.51 5.28 28.58
C VAL A 15 7.49 5.66 27.47
N THR A 16 8.45 6.51 27.80
CA THR A 16 9.58 6.84 26.91
C THR A 16 10.88 6.54 27.63
N ILE A 17 11.76 5.83 26.97
CA ILE A 17 13.08 5.45 27.51
C ILE A 17 14.19 5.89 26.55
N ASN A 18 15.31 6.36 27.13
CA ASN A 18 16.51 6.73 26.36
C ASN A 18 17.51 5.58 26.27
N GLU A 19 17.51 4.68 27.25
CA GLU A 19 18.37 3.51 27.32
C GLU A 19 17.53 2.28 27.61
N ASN A 20 17.71 1.23 26.84
CA ASN A 20 17.01 -0.05 27.06
C ASN A 20 17.98 -1.10 27.59
N PRO A 21 17.88 -1.45 28.90
CA PRO A 21 18.74 -2.47 29.48
C PRO A 21 18.44 -3.88 28.96
N LYS A 22 17.37 -4.06 28.17
CA LYS A 22 17.01 -5.31 27.55
C LYS A 22 17.31 -5.31 26.06
N SER A 23 17.51 -6.48 25.50
CA SER A 23 17.76 -6.65 24.06
C SER A 23 16.54 -6.40 23.18
N SER A 24 15.35 -6.28 23.78
CA SER A 24 14.07 -6.22 23.09
C SER A 24 13.15 -5.15 23.69
N SER A 25 12.63 -4.26 22.85
CA SER A 25 11.60 -3.28 23.25
C SER A 25 10.32 -3.95 23.76
N MET A 26 9.94 -5.10 23.18
CA MET A 26 8.84 -5.94 23.66
C MET A 26 9.08 -6.39 25.09
N GLY A 27 10.21 -7.09 25.34
CA GLY A 27 10.52 -7.58 26.67
C GLY A 27 10.64 -6.48 27.74
N TYR A 28 11.11 -5.26 27.33
CA TYR A 28 11.10 -4.13 28.22
C TYR A 28 9.68 -3.64 28.55
N ALA A 29 8.82 -3.51 27.55
CA ALA A 29 7.46 -3.04 27.73
C ALA A 29 6.63 -3.97 28.62
N ASP A 30 6.74 -5.29 28.39
CA ASP A 30 6.02 -6.31 29.16
C ASP A 30 6.47 -6.31 30.61
N ASP A 31 7.79 -6.35 30.87
CA ASP A 31 8.32 -6.31 32.23
C ASP A 31 8.01 -5.00 32.95
N PHE A 32 8.09 -3.85 32.23
CA PHE A 32 7.76 -2.56 32.82
C PHE A 32 6.29 -2.50 33.25
N TYR A 33 5.41 -3.07 32.46
CA TYR A 33 3.98 -3.17 32.79
C TYR A 33 3.76 -4.01 34.05
N ASP A 34 4.38 -5.16 34.11
CA ASP A 34 4.21 -6.13 35.21
C ASP A 34 4.85 -5.63 36.52
N TYR A 35 6.09 -5.13 36.48
CA TYR A 35 6.80 -4.67 37.67
C TYR A 35 6.25 -3.39 38.29
N ASN A 36 5.60 -2.55 37.49
CA ASN A 36 5.00 -1.32 38.03
C ASN A 36 3.52 -1.46 38.35
N ASP A 37 3.01 -2.69 38.36
CA ASP A 37 1.65 -3.01 38.79
C ASP A 37 0.55 -2.29 37.98
N PHE A 38 0.80 -2.06 36.68
CA PHE A 38 -0.20 -1.48 35.78
C PHE A 38 -1.36 -2.45 35.52
N GLY A 39 -2.49 -1.88 35.13
CA GLY A 39 -3.68 -2.65 34.75
C GLY A 39 -4.77 -2.68 35.80
N VAL A 40 -6.00 -2.85 35.35
CA VAL A 40 -7.20 -2.83 36.18
C VAL A 40 -7.68 -4.25 36.46
N GLY A 41 -7.95 -4.55 37.74
CA GLY A 41 -8.53 -5.81 38.19
C GLY A 41 -7.54 -6.97 38.19
N VAL A 42 -8.05 -8.17 38.49
CA VAL A 42 -7.24 -9.39 38.65
C VAL A 42 -6.47 -9.75 37.37
N ASN A 43 -7.08 -9.51 36.20
CA ASN A 43 -6.47 -9.78 34.90
C ASN A 43 -5.55 -8.66 34.39
N LYS A 44 -5.24 -7.65 35.21
CA LYS A 44 -4.37 -6.54 34.83
C LYS A 44 -4.75 -5.92 33.48
N ASN A 45 -6.04 -5.67 33.27
CA ASN A 45 -6.55 -5.19 31.99
C ASN A 45 -5.94 -3.84 31.63
N GLY A 46 -5.31 -3.72 30.47
CA GLY A 46 -4.76 -2.47 29.99
C GLY A 46 -3.77 -2.61 28.87
N LEU A 47 -3.18 -1.47 28.51
CA LEU A 47 -2.18 -1.38 27.46
C LEU A 47 -1.10 -0.37 27.81
N LEU A 48 0.13 -0.66 27.39
CA LEU A 48 1.28 0.22 27.55
C LEU A 48 1.84 0.56 26.16
N PHE A 49 2.06 1.83 25.90
CA PHE A 49 2.76 2.32 24.73
C PHE A 49 4.18 2.73 25.09
N LEU A 50 5.15 2.02 24.58
CA LEU A 50 6.58 2.28 24.76
C LEU A 50 7.14 3.03 23.54
N ILE A 51 7.87 4.12 23.81
CA ILE A 51 8.76 4.79 22.86
C ILE A 51 10.19 4.51 23.31
N ASP A 52 10.82 3.59 22.61
CA ASP A 52 12.21 3.17 22.88
C ASP A 52 13.15 3.99 21.97
N MET A 53 13.80 4.99 22.57
CA MET A 53 14.70 5.89 21.85
C MET A 53 16.05 5.23 21.51
N ASP A 54 16.46 4.27 22.30
CA ASP A 54 17.70 3.52 22.12
C ASP A 54 17.62 2.65 20.85
N ASN A 55 16.60 1.81 20.79
CA ASN A 55 16.37 0.92 19.65
C ASN A 55 15.59 1.60 18.50
N ARG A 56 15.15 2.85 18.68
CA ARG A 56 14.30 3.62 17.73
C ARG A 56 13.06 2.84 17.34
N LYS A 57 12.40 2.25 18.32
CA LYS A 57 11.21 1.43 18.15
C LYS A 57 10.06 1.94 19.01
N MET A 58 8.86 1.72 18.52
CA MET A 58 7.64 1.87 19.29
C MET A 58 7.04 0.48 19.49
N TRP A 59 6.51 0.23 20.69
CA TRP A 59 5.88 -1.03 21.02
C TRP A 59 4.60 -0.80 21.82
N ILE A 60 3.59 -1.62 21.58
CA ILE A 60 2.36 -1.65 22.37
C ILE A 60 2.23 -3.00 23.03
N SER A 61 2.29 -3.04 24.34
CA SER A 61 1.98 -4.23 25.15
C SER A 61 0.52 -4.18 25.58
N THR A 62 -0.16 -5.32 25.56
CA THR A 62 -1.58 -5.44 25.91
C THR A 62 -1.79 -6.59 26.87
N THR A 63 -2.65 -6.40 27.88
CA THR A 63 -2.90 -7.39 28.93
C THR A 63 -4.39 -7.53 29.23
N GLY A 64 -4.80 -8.74 29.52
CA GLY A 64 -6.19 -9.05 29.91
C GLY A 64 -7.18 -8.72 28.79
N LYS A 65 -8.22 -7.97 29.10
CA LYS A 65 -9.27 -7.55 28.17
C LYS A 65 -8.74 -6.78 26.96
N ALA A 66 -7.60 -6.08 27.11
CA ALA A 66 -7.03 -5.34 26.00
C ALA A 66 -6.57 -6.25 24.84
N ILE A 67 -6.10 -7.45 25.12
CA ILE A 67 -5.70 -8.44 24.09
C ILE A 67 -6.85 -8.73 23.13
N GLU A 68 -8.08 -8.82 23.64
CA GLU A 68 -9.25 -9.11 22.82
C GLU A 68 -9.69 -7.93 21.95
N ILE A 69 -9.38 -6.70 22.38
CA ILE A 69 -9.77 -5.46 21.71
C ILE A 69 -8.70 -5.01 20.71
N TYR A 70 -7.43 -5.12 21.08
CA TYR A 70 -6.30 -4.65 20.29
C TYR A 70 -5.59 -5.83 19.61
N ASN A 71 -6.17 -6.34 18.53
CA ASN A 71 -5.51 -7.31 17.66
C ASN A 71 -4.36 -6.67 16.88
N ASP A 72 -3.52 -7.49 16.25
CA ASP A 72 -2.32 -7.04 15.51
C ASP A 72 -2.63 -5.92 14.52
N LYS A 73 -3.72 -6.04 13.75
CA LYS A 73 -4.11 -5.01 12.76
C LYS A 73 -4.42 -3.66 13.41
N ARG A 74 -5.01 -3.67 14.60
CA ARG A 74 -5.32 -2.43 15.34
C ARG A 74 -4.07 -1.84 15.97
N ILE A 75 -3.19 -2.69 16.48
CA ILE A 75 -1.88 -2.29 17.00
C ILE A 75 -1.07 -1.63 15.88
N ASP A 76 -0.93 -2.29 14.73
CA ASP A 76 -0.23 -1.74 13.57
C ASP A 76 -0.82 -0.40 13.13
N ALA A 77 -2.14 -0.31 13.06
CA ALA A 77 -2.81 0.94 12.72
C ALA A 77 -2.52 2.09 13.71
N ILE A 78 -2.49 1.80 15.03
CA ILE A 78 -2.13 2.80 16.04
C ILE A 78 -0.67 3.24 15.86
N LEU A 79 0.25 2.30 15.66
CA LEU A 79 1.67 2.58 15.44
C LEU A 79 1.88 3.43 14.18
N ASP A 80 1.21 3.13 13.07
CA ASP A 80 1.28 3.91 11.84
C ASP A 80 0.84 5.37 12.04
N TYR A 81 -0.24 5.60 12.79
CA TYR A 81 -0.72 6.96 13.06
C TYR A 81 0.20 7.74 14.01
N THR A 82 0.87 7.06 14.92
CA THR A 82 1.83 7.66 15.84
C THR A 82 3.18 7.93 15.16
N TYR A 83 3.55 7.12 14.18
CA TYR A 83 4.83 7.24 13.46
C TYR A 83 5.04 8.60 12.80
N ASP A 84 4.03 9.16 12.16
CA ASP A 84 4.11 10.48 11.53
C ASP A 84 4.45 11.61 12.54
N LYS A 85 4.12 11.42 13.80
CA LYS A 85 4.40 12.37 14.87
C LYS A 85 5.79 12.20 15.46
N ILE A 86 6.15 10.95 15.77
CA ILE A 86 7.46 10.65 16.35
C ILE A 86 8.60 10.99 15.37
N SER A 87 8.41 10.75 14.07
CA SER A 87 9.38 11.11 13.03
C SER A 87 9.69 12.60 12.96
N LYS A 88 8.76 13.46 13.41
CA LYS A 88 8.91 14.91 13.51
C LYS A 88 9.35 15.37 14.91
N LYS A 89 9.70 14.43 15.79
CA LYS A 89 10.02 14.68 17.20
C LYS A 89 8.88 15.35 18.00
N ASP A 90 7.64 15.20 17.51
CA ASP A 90 6.43 15.68 18.19
C ASP A 90 5.95 14.59 19.17
N TYR A 91 6.63 14.47 20.30
CA TYR A 91 6.34 13.44 21.32
C TYR A 91 4.97 13.63 21.97
N SER A 92 4.55 14.87 22.21
CA SER A 92 3.22 15.15 22.76
C SER A 92 2.12 14.78 21.78
N GLY A 93 2.27 15.18 20.52
CA GLY A 93 1.35 14.78 19.46
C GLY A 93 1.32 13.26 19.21
N CYS A 94 2.45 12.57 19.40
CA CYS A 94 2.51 11.12 19.36
C CYS A 94 1.65 10.49 20.47
N ALA A 95 1.81 10.96 21.71
CA ALA A 95 1.02 10.49 22.85
C ALA A 95 -0.49 10.78 22.68
N GLU A 96 -0.84 11.96 22.16
CA GLU A 96 -2.24 12.31 21.86
C GLU A 96 -2.85 11.41 20.78
N GLN A 97 -2.12 11.11 19.72
CA GLN A 97 -2.58 10.20 18.68
C GLN A 97 -2.77 8.78 19.23
N PHE A 98 -1.83 8.30 20.05
CA PHE A 98 -1.99 7.02 20.73
C PHE A 98 -3.28 6.97 21.55
N ILE A 99 -3.48 7.94 22.46
CA ILE A 99 -4.68 8.00 23.31
C ILE A 99 -5.97 8.04 22.45
N LYS A 100 -5.96 8.83 21.39
CA LYS A 100 -7.10 8.98 20.46
C LYS A 100 -7.47 7.66 19.81
N TYR A 101 -6.52 6.97 19.22
CA TYR A 101 -6.80 5.73 18.48
C TYR A 101 -7.01 4.53 19.40
N ALA A 102 -6.30 4.47 20.52
CA ALA A 102 -6.58 3.48 21.55
C ALA A 102 -8.02 3.63 22.08
N THR A 103 -8.45 4.87 22.37
CA THR A 103 -9.84 5.14 22.78
C THR A 103 -10.85 4.80 21.68
N TYR A 104 -10.54 5.08 20.44
CA TYR A 104 -11.40 4.74 19.30
C TYR A 104 -11.65 3.23 19.21
N PHE A 105 -10.61 2.40 19.32
CA PHE A 105 -10.77 0.95 19.29
C PHE A 105 -11.42 0.40 20.56
N ALA A 106 -11.11 0.95 21.73
CA ALA A 106 -11.81 0.59 22.96
C ALA A 106 -13.31 0.82 22.85
N LYS A 107 -13.73 1.94 22.22
CA LYS A 107 -15.15 2.23 21.95
C LYS A 107 -15.78 1.22 21.00
N LYS A 108 -15.06 0.76 20.00
CA LYS A 108 -15.52 -0.28 19.05
C LYS A 108 -15.63 -1.66 19.70
N GLY A 109 -14.83 -1.93 20.70
CA GLY A 109 -14.77 -3.24 21.36
C GLY A 109 -14.29 -4.36 20.43
N ARG A 110 -14.44 -5.63 20.91
CA ARG A 110 -13.98 -6.83 20.21
C ARG A 110 -14.59 -7.03 18.82
N ASN A 111 -15.88 -6.76 18.68
CA ASN A 111 -16.65 -7.04 17.45
C ASN A 111 -16.76 -5.84 16.51
N GLY A 112 -16.08 -4.75 16.82
CA GLY A 112 -16.09 -3.56 15.96
C GLY A 112 -15.24 -3.77 14.71
N GLY A 113 -15.73 -3.39 13.53
CA GLY A 113 -14.96 -3.46 12.29
C GLY A 113 -13.64 -2.66 12.35
N ASP A 114 -12.59 -3.19 11.76
CA ASP A 114 -11.21 -2.67 11.84
C ASP A 114 -10.91 -1.51 10.87
N THR A 115 -11.93 -1.04 10.15
CA THR A 115 -11.74 0.02 9.16
C THR A 115 -11.49 1.38 9.83
N ILE A 116 -10.23 1.70 10.10
CA ILE A 116 -9.78 3.09 10.16
C ILE A 116 -9.43 3.48 8.72
N ILE A 117 -10.41 3.94 7.99
CA ILE A 117 -10.14 4.56 6.69
C ILE A 117 -9.63 5.97 7.00
N SER A 118 -8.32 6.14 6.95
CA SER A 118 -7.74 7.47 6.80
C SER A 118 -8.08 7.95 5.39
N THR A 119 -9.26 8.55 5.26
CA THR A 119 -9.78 9.07 3.99
C THR A 119 -8.77 10.00 3.29
N SER A 120 -7.95 10.71 4.04
CA SER A 120 -6.91 11.58 3.48
C SER A 120 -5.76 10.83 2.80
N LYS A 121 -5.32 9.69 3.34
CA LYS A 121 -4.27 8.86 2.70
C LYS A 121 -4.82 8.14 1.47
N MET A 122 -6.05 7.62 1.53
CA MET A 122 -6.68 6.93 0.38
C MET A 122 -6.97 7.88 -0.78
N ILE A 123 -7.47 9.09 -0.51
CA ILE A 123 -7.75 10.10 -1.54
C ILE A 123 -6.45 10.51 -2.25
N LYS A 124 -5.37 10.75 -1.51
CA LYS A 124 -4.08 11.12 -2.11
C LYS A 124 -3.50 10.00 -2.98
N SER A 125 -3.53 8.75 -2.54
CA SER A 125 -3.02 7.62 -3.33
C SER A 125 -3.88 7.34 -4.57
N SER A 126 -5.22 7.43 -4.48
CA SER A 126 -6.11 7.20 -5.61
C SER A 126 -5.98 8.30 -6.68
N LEU A 127 -5.79 9.57 -6.27
CA LEU A 127 -5.57 10.67 -7.20
C LEU A 127 -4.25 10.53 -7.97
N ILE A 128 -3.18 10.08 -7.32
CA ILE A 128 -1.89 9.83 -7.96
C ILE A 128 -2.00 8.68 -8.97
N CYS A 129 -2.62 7.55 -8.59
CA CYS A 129 -2.80 6.40 -9.49
C CYS A 129 -3.68 6.75 -10.70
N SER A 130 -4.77 7.53 -10.51
CA SER A 130 -5.66 7.91 -11.61
C SER A 130 -4.99 8.88 -12.59
N SER A 131 -4.16 9.82 -12.11
CA SER A 131 -3.43 10.76 -12.96
C SER A 131 -2.37 10.05 -13.82
N ILE A 132 -1.68 9.05 -13.28
CA ILE A 132 -0.69 8.24 -14.01
C ILE A 132 -1.40 7.42 -15.10
N ALA A 133 -2.51 6.76 -14.77
CA ALA A 133 -3.27 5.96 -15.73
C ALA A 133 -3.81 6.79 -16.90
N THR A 134 -4.33 8.01 -16.62
CA THR A 134 -4.79 8.95 -17.67
C THR A 134 -3.65 9.44 -18.56
N ALA A 135 -2.49 9.76 -17.97
CA ALA A 135 -1.32 10.15 -18.74
C ALA A 135 -0.84 9.05 -19.69
N ILE A 136 -0.77 7.81 -19.23
CA ILE A 136 -0.42 6.65 -20.06
C ILE A 136 -1.43 6.45 -21.19
N PHE A 137 -2.73 6.57 -20.91
CA PHE A 137 -3.78 6.42 -21.90
C PHE A 137 -3.69 7.49 -23.00
N ILE A 138 -3.42 8.74 -22.62
CA ILE A 138 -3.21 9.83 -23.58
C ILE A 138 -1.98 9.58 -24.46
N ILE A 139 -0.86 9.12 -23.87
CA ILE A 139 0.37 8.82 -24.62
C ILE A 139 0.11 7.71 -25.64
N ILE A 140 -0.55 6.62 -25.23
CA ILE A 140 -0.90 5.51 -26.13
C ILE A 140 -1.84 5.98 -27.23
N GLY A 141 -2.85 6.80 -26.90
CA GLY A 141 -3.78 7.38 -27.88
C GLY A 141 -3.08 8.24 -28.92
N VAL A 142 -2.20 9.14 -28.50
CA VAL A 142 -1.43 10.00 -29.41
C VAL A 142 -0.45 9.21 -30.27
N CYS A 143 0.25 8.24 -29.71
CA CYS A 143 1.16 7.39 -30.46
C CYS A 143 0.43 6.48 -31.47
N SER A 144 -0.74 5.96 -31.10
CA SER A 144 -1.56 5.10 -31.97
C SER A 144 -2.18 5.87 -33.14
N HIS A 145 -2.44 7.17 -32.98
CA HIS A 145 -2.99 8.00 -34.06
C HIS A 145 -1.94 8.55 -35.05
N ARG A 146 -0.66 8.34 -34.81
CA ARG A 146 0.36 8.65 -35.80
C ARG A 146 0.28 7.59 -36.91
N LYS A 147 -0.56 7.85 -37.91
CA LYS A 147 -0.60 7.04 -39.13
C LYS A 147 0.78 7.12 -39.78
N PRO A 148 1.42 5.98 -40.13
CA PRO A 148 2.66 6.01 -40.87
C PRO A 148 2.37 6.72 -42.20
N GLN A 149 3.14 7.77 -42.50
CA GLN A 149 3.04 8.46 -43.78
C GLN A 149 3.38 7.43 -44.87
N LYS A 150 2.37 6.99 -45.64
CA LYS A 150 2.60 6.18 -46.83
C LYS A 150 3.38 7.03 -47.81
N ASN A 151 4.66 6.71 -48.00
CA ASN A 151 5.44 7.25 -49.13
C ASN A 151 4.73 6.88 -50.43
N ARG A 152 4.03 7.83 -51.02
CA ARG A 152 3.32 7.66 -52.31
C ARG A 152 4.20 7.94 -53.51
N GLU A 153 5.44 8.41 -53.33
CA GLU A 153 6.34 8.70 -54.42
C GLU A 153 7.21 7.50 -54.74
N ALA A 154 6.78 6.73 -55.75
CA ALA A 154 7.55 5.64 -56.34
C ALA A 154 8.88 6.14 -56.95
N SER A 155 8.98 7.41 -57.33
CA SER A 155 10.17 8.05 -57.84
C SER A 155 11.40 7.99 -56.92
N LYS A 156 11.19 7.86 -55.62
CA LYS A 156 12.28 7.78 -54.61
C LYS A 156 13.01 6.45 -54.60
N TYR A 157 12.42 5.42 -55.20
CA TYR A 157 13.00 4.06 -55.28
C TYR A 157 13.67 3.77 -56.63
N ILE A 158 13.54 4.66 -57.63
CA ILE A 158 14.15 4.50 -58.93
C ILE A 158 15.37 5.44 -58.98
N SER A 159 16.52 4.86 -58.66
CA SER A 159 17.79 5.61 -58.72
C SER A 159 18.37 5.79 -60.12
N LYS A 160 17.82 5.15 -61.14
CA LYS A 160 18.15 5.37 -62.55
C LYS A 160 16.92 5.16 -63.47
N PRO A 161 16.72 5.98 -64.51
CA PRO A 161 15.65 5.73 -65.47
C PRO A 161 15.88 4.40 -66.19
N LEU A 162 14.84 3.56 -66.17
CA LEU A 162 14.87 2.27 -66.87
C LEU A 162 14.89 2.56 -68.38
N LYS A 163 16.02 2.26 -69.06
CA LYS A 163 16.10 2.25 -70.52
C LYS A 163 15.73 0.85 -70.99
N LEU A 164 14.52 0.72 -71.48
CA LEU A 164 14.11 -0.50 -72.20
C LEU A 164 14.74 -0.48 -73.55
N THR A 165 15.67 -1.42 -73.85
CA THR A 165 16.34 -1.54 -75.13
C THR A 165 15.59 -2.43 -76.09
N GLU A 166 14.73 -3.32 -75.59
CA GLU A 166 13.91 -4.21 -76.34
C GLU A 166 12.64 -4.56 -75.64
N GLN A 167 11.50 -4.50 -76.28
CA GLN A 167 10.18 -4.81 -75.68
C GLN A 167 9.67 -6.04 -76.51
N THR A 168 9.95 -7.22 -75.96
CA THR A 168 9.42 -8.46 -76.55
C THR A 168 8.31 -8.95 -75.61
N ASP A 169 7.11 -8.99 -76.13
CA ASP A 169 5.95 -9.49 -75.44
C ASP A 169 5.90 -11.01 -75.61
N GLN A 170 6.46 -11.72 -74.63
CA GLN A 170 6.46 -13.20 -74.66
C GLN A 170 5.47 -13.69 -73.61
N PHE A 171 4.39 -14.33 -74.06
CA PHE A 171 3.39 -14.93 -73.17
C PHE A 171 4.02 -16.12 -72.46
N LEU A 172 4.22 -15.98 -71.17
CA LEU A 172 4.65 -17.05 -70.28
C LEU A 172 3.43 -17.87 -69.84
N ASP A 173 3.49 -19.13 -70.01
CA ASP A 173 2.42 -20.08 -69.75
C ASP A 173 1.89 -20.03 -68.35
N LYS A 174 0.55 -20.05 -68.21
CA LYS A 174 -0.13 -19.95 -66.96
C LYS A 174 -0.39 -21.32 -66.34
N HIS A 175 0.47 -21.79 -65.46
CA HIS A 175 0.25 -23.05 -64.77
C HIS A 175 -0.73 -22.82 -63.59
N VAL A 176 -1.99 -23.32 -63.73
CA VAL A 176 -3.00 -23.28 -62.67
C VAL A 176 -3.05 -24.68 -62.02
N SER A 177 -2.49 -24.80 -60.84
CA SER A 177 -2.65 -26.00 -60.01
C SER A 177 -3.90 -25.91 -59.18
N GLN A 178 -4.91 -26.73 -59.47
CA GLN A 178 -6.10 -26.87 -58.62
C GLN A 178 -5.95 -28.07 -57.70
N THR A 179 -5.78 -27.81 -56.38
CA THR A 179 -5.83 -28.86 -55.36
C THR A 179 -7.28 -29.03 -54.90
N ARG A 180 -7.86 -30.21 -55.15
CA ARG A 180 -9.20 -30.58 -54.67
C ARG A 180 -9.17 -30.76 -53.15
N ARG A 181 -9.97 -29.99 -52.45
CA ARG A 181 -10.16 -30.12 -50.99
C ARG A 181 -11.07 -31.33 -50.73
N GLU A 182 -10.57 -32.38 -50.09
CA GLU A 182 -11.41 -33.48 -49.62
C GLU A 182 -12.31 -33.01 -48.50
N GLU A 183 -13.63 -33.15 -48.69
CA GLU A 183 -14.62 -32.94 -47.64
C GLU A 183 -14.53 -34.08 -46.63
N ARG A 184 -14.21 -33.78 -45.39
CA ARG A 184 -14.37 -34.69 -44.25
C ARG A 184 -15.84 -34.89 -43.98
N SER A 185 -16.38 -36.04 -44.34
CA SER A 185 -17.68 -36.50 -43.84
C SER A 185 -17.57 -36.90 -42.37
N SER A 186 -18.50 -36.44 -41.61
CA SER A 186 -18.77 -36.67 -40.16
C SER A 186 -18.97 -38.14 -39.86
#